data_9cee8436829e46c8679bf71f8816cd93
#
_entry.id   9cee8436829e46c8679bf71f8816cd93
#
_cell.length_a   1.000
_cell.length_b   1.000
_cell.length_c   1.000
_cell.angle_alpha   90.00
_cell.angle_beta   90.00
_cell.angle_gamma   90.00
#
_symmetry.space_group_name_H-M   'P 1'
#
loop_
_entity.id
_entity.type
_entity.pdbx_description
1 polymer ?
#
loop_
_entity_poly.entity_id
_entity_poly.type
_entity_poly.pdbx_seq_one_letter_code
_entity_poly.pdbx_strand_id
1 'polypeptide(L)'
;MNKRLLWLVSCVLICASTLWALDSDGRAQLKLVPAPKEVRLRDGGFQVGPRTKIFVLRGHQSEDRIAAETLAEEVADETGLKLDILGMKAAGKAEGGAIVLARLQDARVRRFLARNGLRADDVVGEDGYLLFSDKSHLIVAANSGEGLFYGVQTLRQLLRPDAKGLLCPAVGIRDWPSLEGRRVQGNLSRGAPPEFLKNMFRGTRW
;
A
#
# COMPACT_ATOMS: atom_id res chain seq x y z
N MET A 1 44.06 29.51 -7.55
CA MET A 1 42.91 28.59 -7.35
C MET A 1 42.35 28.86 -5.98
N ASN A 2 41.13 29.41 -5.92
CA ASN A 2 40.58 30.10 -4.74
C ASN A 2 40.13 29.09 -3.67
N LYS A 3 40.73 29.07 -2.48
CA LYS A 3 40.40 28.19 -1.35
C LYS A 3 38.89 28.24 -0.95
N ARG A 4 38.22 29.35 -1.23
CA ARG A 4 36.76 29.52 -0.97
C ARG A 4 35.88 28.72 -1.94
N LEU A 5 36.35 28.44 -3.16
CA LEU A 5 35.63 27.63 -4.15
C LEU A 5 35.67 26.15 -3.81
N LEU A 6 36.77 25.66 -3.24
CA LEU A 6 36.88 24.28 -2.75
C LEU A 6 35.95 23.96 -1.57
N TRP A 7 35.72 24.93 -0.67
CA TRP A 7 34.81 24.78 0.46
C TRP A 7 33.34 24.69 0.00
N LEU A 8 32.93 25.46 -1.00
CA LEU A 8 31.58 25.43 -1.56
C LEU A 8 31.25 24.11 -2.27
N VAL A 9 32.24 23.58 -3.03
CA VAL A 9 32.09 22.29 -3.72
C VAL A 9 32.00 21.12 -2.72
N SER A 10 32.80 21.19 -1.63
CA SER A 10 32.79 20.17 -0.57
C SER A 10 31.45 20.17 0.20
N CYS A 11 30.87 21.32 0.51
CA CYS A 11 29.59 21.40 1.17
C CYS A 11 28.43 20.89 0.29
N VAL A 12 28.46 21.12 -1.02
CA VAL A 12 27.40 20.64 -1.94
C VAL A 12 27.46 19.11 -2.10
N LEU A 13 28.66 18.52 -2.13
CA LEU A 13 28.82 17.07 -2.19
C LEU A 13 28.42 16.35 -0.90
N ILE A 14 28.59 16.97 0.27
CA ILE A 14 28.17 16.42 1.56
C ILE A 14 26.62 16.48 1.69
N CYS A 15 25.97 17.55 1.22
CA CYS A 15 24.51 17.62 1.20
C CYS A 15 23.86 16.62 0.24
N ALA A 16 24.48 16.29 -0.89
CA ALA A 16 23.95 15.31 -1.84
C ALA A 16 24.02 13.87 -1.31
N SER A 17 25.05 13.52 -0.53
CA SER A 17 25.18 12.18 0.04
C SER A 17 24.23 11.90 1.22
N THR A 18 23.78 12.94 1.95
CA THR A 18 22.82 12.77 3.05
C THR A 18 21.39 12.56 2.57
N LEU A 19 21.04 13.01 1.37
CA LEU A 19 19.72 12.78 0.77
C LEU A 19 19.50 11.33 0.31
N TRP A 20 20.56 10.59 -0.01
CA TRP A 20 20.48 9.17 -0.40
C TRP A 20 20.44 8.21 0.79
N ALA A 21 20.94 8.61 1.94
CA ALA A 21 20.96 7.79 3.15
C ALA A 21 19.57 7.71 3.86
N LEU A 22 18.67 8.66 3.60
CA LEU A 22 17.32 8.69 4.20
C LEU A 22 16.34 7.69 3.56
N ASP A 23 16.60 7.21 2.35
CA ASP A 23 15.69 6.31 1.62
C ASP A 23 15.87 4.82 2.00
N SER A 24 17.05 4.43 2.48
CA SER A 24 17.33 3.06 2.92
C SER A 24 16.80 2.71 4.32
N ASP A 25 16.58 3.72 5.17
CA ASP A 25 16.17 3.53 6.57
C ASP A 25 14.67 3.26 6.72
N GLY A 26 13.85 3.80 5.84
CA GLY A 26 12.40 3.61 5.87
C GLY A 26 11.95 2.17 5.60
N ARG A 27 12.65 1.44 4.73
CA ARG A 27 12.35 0.03 4.41
C ARG A 27 12.64 -0.89 5.58
N ALA A 28 13.77 -0.69 6.26
CA ALA A 28 14.19 -1.49 7.41
C ALA A 28 13.25 -1.28 8.61
N GLN A 29 12.71 -0.07 8.79
CA GLN A 29 11.81 0.25 9.91
C GLN A 29 10.43 -0.41 9.77
N LEU A 30 9.91 -0.59 8.55
CA LEU A 30 8.57 -1.13 8.35
C LEU A 30 8.49 -2.66 8.42
N LYS A 31 9.60 -3.37 8.24
CA LYS A 31 9.71 -4.85 8.27
C LYS A 31 8.68 -5.54 7.35
N LEU A 32 8.43 -4.98 6.17
CA LEU A 32 7.51 -5.52 5.18
C LEU A 32 8.15 -6.68 4.41
N VAL A 33 7.36 -7.72 4.12
CA VAL A 33 7.80 -8.90 3.37
C VAL A 33 6.80 -9.18 2.23
N PRO A 34 7.27 -9.15 0.97
CA PRO A 34 8.57 -8.66 0.50
C PRO A 34 8.76 -7.17 0.78
N ALA A 35 10.01 -6.71 0.84
CA ALA A 35 10.28 -5.28 1.00
C ALA A 35 9.89 -4.53 -0.29
N PRO A 36 9.08 -3.47 -0.23
CA PRO A 36 8.69 -2.68 -1.40
C PRO A 36 9.90 -2.00 -2.06
N LYS A 37 9.80 -1.71 -3.35
CA LYS A 37 10.88 -1.08 -4.12
C LYS A 37 11.20 0.32 -3.64
N GLU A 38 10.19 1.13 -3.37
CA GLU A 38 10.34 2.49 -2.89
C GLU A 38 9.43 2.75 -1.69
N VAL A 39 10.00 3.30 -0.62
CA VAL A 39 9.29 3.65 0.62
C VAL A 39 9.71 5.03 1.07
N ARG A 40 8.76 5.89 1.40
CA ARG A 40 8.97 7.21 1.99
C ARG A 40 8.16 7.32 3.26
N LEU A 41 8.82 7.32 4.41
CA LEU A 41 8.18 7.55 5.69
C LEU A 41 7.78 9.02 5.86
N ARG A 42 6.71 9.26 6.61
CA ARG A 42 6.18 10.57 6.95
C ARG A 42 5.76 10.59 8.42
N ASP A 43 5.55 11.76 8.98
CA ASP A 43 5.11 11.88 10.36
C ASP A 43 3.61 11.63 10.53
N GLY A 44 3.26 10.82 11.53
CA GLY A 44 1.88 10.52 11.89
C GLY A 44 1.37 9.22 11.29
N GLY A 45 0.07 9.12 11.09
CA GLY A 45 -0.57 7.92 10.56
C GLY A 45 -2.08 8.05 10.46
N PHE A 46 -2.68 7.13 9.72
CA PHE A 46 -4.12 7.01 9.53
C PHE A 46 -4.71 6.07 10.58
N GLN A 47 -5.71 6.56 11.30
CA GLN A 47 -6.40 5.77 12.32
C GLN A 47 -7.58 5.02 11.70
N VAL A 48 -7.54 3.68 11.73
CA VAL A 48 -8.66 2.81 11.36
C VAL A 48 -9.46 2.49 12.62
N GLY A 49 -10.73 2.83 12.60
CA GLY A 49 -11.64 2.65 13.75
C GLY A 49 -13.07 2.31 13.31
N PRO A 50 -14.04 2.27 14.25
CA PRO A 50 -15.41 1.80 13.99
C PRO A 50 -16.17 2.59 12.92
N ARG A 51 -15.76 3.84 12.63
CA ARG A 51 -16.39 4.68 11.60
C ARG A 51 -15.65 4.66 10.26
N THR A 52 -14.52 3.97 10.17
CA THR A 52 -13.77 3.84 8.94
C THR A 52 -14.53 2.98 7.94
N LYS A 53 -14.55 3.40 6.67
CA LYS A 53 -15.19 2.69 5.57
C LYS A 53 -14.18 2.41 4.47
N ILE A 54 -14.38 1.32 3.72
CA ILE A 54 -13.61 0.99 2.53
C ILE A 54 -14.41 1.46 1.31
N PHE A 55 -13.82 2.32 0.51
CA PHE A 55 -14.41 2.80 -0.75
C PHE A 55 -13.69 2.19 -1.94
N VAL A 56 -14.46 1.51 -2.80
CA VAL A 56 -13.97 1.00 -4.07
C VAL A 56 -14.44 1.93 -5.18
N LEU A 57 -13.52 2.51 -5.94
CA LEU A 57 -13.84 3.40 -7.05
C LEU A 57 -14.48 2.62 -8.20
N ARG A 58 -15.60 3.14 -8.73
CA ARG A 58 -16.36 2.50 -9.80
C ARG A 58 -15.55 2.35 -11.09
N GLY A 59 -15.65 1.18 -11.68
CA GLY A 59 -15.09 0.83 -12.99
C GLY A 59 -14.71 -0.63 -13.12
N HIS A 60 -14.21 -1.25 -12.05
CA HIS A 60 -13.70 -2.62 -12.05
C HIS A 60 -14.17 -3.38 -10.79
N GLN A 61 -15.46 -3.29 -10.46
CA GLN A 61 -16.00 -3.68 -9.14
C GLN A 61 -15.81 -5.16 -8.77
N SER A 62 -15.84 -6.07 -9.73
CA SER A 62 -15.74 -7.51 -9.42
C SER A 62 -14.35 -7.92 -8.95
N GLU A 63 -13.31 -7.44 -9.61
CA GLU A 63 -11.91 -7.73 -9.28
C GLU A 63 -11.46 -6.97 -8.02
N ASP A 64 -11.79 -5.68 -7.96
CA ASP A 64 -11.39 -4.79 -6.86
C ASP A 64 -12.09 -5.16 -5.55
N ARG A 65 -13.24 -5.82 -5.64
CA ARG A 65 -14.01 -6.27 -4.50
C ARG A 65 -13.28 -7.33 -3.68
N ILE A 66 -12.53 -8.23 -4.32
CA ILE A 66 -11.73 -9.25 -3.63
C ILE A 66 -10.69 -8.59 -2.72
N ALA A 67 -10.02 -7.55 -3.20
CA ALA A 67 -9.06 -6.79 -2.39
C ALA A 67 -9.73 -6.10 -1.19
N ALA A 68 -10.92 -5.51 -1.40
CA ALA A 68 -11.68 -4.85 -0.34
C ALA A 68 -12.19 -5.83 0.72
N GLU A 69 -12.73 -6.98 0.29
CA GLU A 69 -13.23 -8.03 1.18
C GLU A 69 -12.08 -8.64 2.00
N THR A 70 -10.93 -8.91 1.36
CA THR A 70 -9.73 -9.38 2.07
C THR A 70 -9.29 -8.41 3.15
N LEU A 71 -9.28 -7.09 2.87
CA LEU A 71 -8.92 -6.09 3.87
C LEU A 71 -9.94 -6.04 5.02
N ALA A 72 -11.23 -6.08 4.70
CA ALA A 72 -12.30 -6.03 5.69
C ALA A 72 -12.28 -7.26 6.62
N GLU A 73 -12.06 -8.46 6.06
CA GLU A 73 -11.92 -9.72 6.81
C GLU A 73 -10.74 -9.64 7.78
N GLU A 74 -9.56 -9.20 7.31
CA GLU A 74 -8.37 -9.10 8.15
C GLU A 74 -8.54 -8.10 9.31
N VAL A 75 -9.11 -6.93 9.01
CA VAL A 75 -9.41 -5.95 10.08
C VAL A 75 -10.40 -6.51 11.09
N ALA A 76 -11.40 -7.27 10.63
CA ALA A 76 -12.37 -7.91 11.51
C ALA A 76 -11.73 -9.01 12.37
N ASP A 77 -10.85 -9.83 11.77
CA ASP A 77 -10.16 -10.91 12.48
C ASP A 77 -9.20 -10.37 13.57
N GLU A 78 -8.49 -9.26 13.29
CA GLU A 78 -7.54 -8.69 14.25
C GLU A 78 -8.19 -7.84 15.34
N THR A 79 -9.30 -7.16 15.05
CA THR A 79 -9.86 -6.13 15.95
C THR A 79 -11.33 -6.32 16.30
N GLY A 80 -12.03 -7.21 15.62
CA GLY A 80 -13.49 -7.32 15.67
C GLY A 80 -14.24 -6.19 14.95
N LEU A 81 -13.56 -5.22 14.33
CA LEU A 81 -14.16 -4.12 13.61
C LEU A 81 -14.71 -4.59 12.26
N LYS A 82 -15.98 -4.32 12.01
CA LYS A 82 -16.61 -4.58 10.71
C LYS A 82 -16.59 -3.30 9.88
N LEU A 83 -15.81 -3.28 8.81
CA LEU A 83 -15.73 -2.16 7.89
C LEU A 83 -16.71 -2.33 6.73
N ASP A 84 -17.55 -1.32 6.50
CA ASP A 84 -18.46 -1.29 5.35
C ASP A 84 -17.67 -1.09 4.05
N ILE A 85 -18.00 -1.90 3.03
CA ILE A 85 -17.44 -1.74 1.67
C ILE A 85 -18.47 -1.00 0.81
N LEU A 86 -18.11 0.17 0.33
CA LEU A 86 -18.97 1.05 -0.45
C LEU A 86 -18.39 1.33 -1.84
N GLY A 87 -19.25 1.35 -2.85
CA GLY A 87 -18.87 1.80 -4.18
C GLY A 87 -18.88 3.32 -4.27
N MET A 88 -17.83 3.93 -4.82
CA MET A 88 -17.72 5.38 -4.99
C MET A 88 -17.67 5.79 -6.47
N LYS A 89 -18.44 6.82 -6.87
CA LYS A 89 -18.41 7.34 -8.24
C LYS A 89 -17.20 8.23 -8.53
N ALA A 90 -16.55 8.76 -7.50
CA ALA A 90 -15.36 9.61 -7.61
C ALA A 90 -14.61 9.69 -6.28
N ALA A 91 -13.29 9.64 -6.31
CA ALA A 91 -12.40 9.72 -5.15
C ALA A 91 -12.45 11.05 -4.36
N GLY A 92 -13.16 12.05 -4.86
CA GLY A 92 -13.14 13.40 -4.29
C GLY A 92 -14.04 13.67 -3.10
N LYS A 93 -14.76 12.66 -2.57
CA LYS A 93 -15.72 12.83 -1.46
C LYS A 93 -15.53 11.82 -0.32
N ALA A 94 -14.38 11.16 -0.22
CA ALA A 94 -14.06 10.39 0.96
C ALA A 94 -13.77 11.37 2.10
N GLU A 95 -14.70 11.51 3.04
CA GLU A 95 -14.47 12.20 4.30
C GLU A 95 -13.36 11.49 5.09
N GLY A 96 -12.65 12.20 5.96
CA GLY A 96 -11.60 11.63 6.80
C GLY A 96 -12.10 10.36 7.50
N GLY A 97 -11.24 9.31 7.51
CA GLY A 97 -11.61 7.98 8.00
C GLY A 97 -12.04 6.99 6.91
N ALA A 98 -11.72 7.26 5.64
CA ALA A 98 -11.97 6.37 4.51
C ALA A 98 -10.68 5.72 3.98
N ILE A 99 -10.74 4.41 3.76
CA ILE A 99 -9.73 3.67 2.99
C ILE A 99 -10.23 3.65 1.54
N VAL A 100 -9.43 4.14 0.61
CA VAL A 100 -9.79 4.23 -0.80
C VAL A 100 -9.00 3.22 -1.60
N LEU A 101 -9.69 2.28 -2.24
CA LEU A 101 -9.13 1.37 -3.23
C LEU A 101 -9.49 1.88 -4.63
N ALA A 102 -8.48 2.13 -5.46
CA ALA A 102 -8.67 2.87 -6.71
C ALA A 102 -7.86 2.30 -7.86
N ARG A 103 -8.29 2.63 -9.08
CA ARG A 103 -7.51 2.37 -10.29
C ARG A 103 -6.69 3.61 -10.68
N LEU A 104 -5.45 3.39 -11.14
CA LEU A 104 -4.55 4.45 -11.61
C LEU A 104 -5.02 5.09 -12.93
N GLN A 105 -6.00 4.52 -13.63
CA GLN A 105 -6.68 5.14 -14.78
C GLN A 105 -7.49 6.36 -14.36
N ASP A 106 -7.91 6.50 -13.10
CA ASP A 106 -8.57 7.71 -12.61
C ASP A 106 -7.56 8.86 -12.50
N ALA A 107 -7.74 9.89 -13.34
CA ALA A 107 -6.86 11.04 -13.38
C ALA A 107 -6.84 11.88 -12.08
N ARG A 108 -7.89 11.78 -11.25
CA ARG A 108 -7.95 12.48 -9.95
C ARG A 108 -7.06 11.79 -8.94
N VAL A 109 -7.12 10.45 -8.89
CA VAL A 109 -6.25 9.61 -8.06
C VAL A 109 -4.80 9.84 -8.43
N ARG A 110 -4.45 9.73 -9.72
CA ARG A 110 -3.08 9.99 -10.19
C ARG A 110 -2.57 11.37 -9.80
N ARG A 111 -3.38 12.41 -10.00
CA ARG A 111 -3.00 13.79 -9.62
C ARG A 111 -2.81 13.94 -8.12
N PHE A 112 -3.68 13.34 -7.31
CA PHE A 112 -3.53 13.37 -5.86
C PHE A 112 -2.22 12.69 -5.43
N LEU A 113 -1.96 11.47 -5.90
CA LEU A 113 -0.75 10.72 -5.59
C LEU A 113 0.52 11.44 -6.06
N ALA A 114 0.51 12.02 -7.27
CA ALA A 114 1.64 12.77 -7.81
C ALA A 114 1.96 14.03 -6.98
N ARG A 115 0.95 14.76 -6.50
CA ARG A 115 1.14 15.91 -5.59
C ARG A 115 1.75 15.49 -4.24
N ASN A 116 1.55 14.25 -3.85
CA ASN A 116 2.11 13.65 -2.65
C ASN A 116 3.41 12.88 -2.91
N GLY A 117 4.05 13.09 -4.06
CA GLY A 117 5.35 12.53 -4.40
C GLY A 117 5.33 11.09 -4.90
N LEU A 118 4.14 10.52 -5.18
CA LEU A 118 3.97 9.19 -5.74
C LEU A 118 3.53 9.27 -7.20
N ARG A 119 4.42 8.92 -8.13
CA ARG A 119 4.13 8.96 -9.58
C ARG A 119 3.76 7.56 -10.07
N ALA A 120 2.67 7.49 -10.81
CA ALA A 120 2.30 6.34 -11.62
C ALA A 120 2.98 6.49 -12.99
N ASP A 121 4.14 5.92 -13.13
CA ASP A 121 4.90 5.82 -14.39
C ASP A 121 4.91 4.37 -14.89
N ASP A 122 5.50 4.15 -16.06
CA ASP A 122 5.54 2.85 -16.73
C ASP A 122 6.27 1.76 -15.91
N VAL A 123 7.13 2.16 -14.98
CA VAL A 123 7.87 1.23 -14.10
C VAL A 123 6.94 0.50 -13.15
N VAL A 124 5.84 1.11 -12.73
CA VAL A 124 4.83 0.46 -11.87
C VAL A 124 4.16 -0.69 -12.61
N GLY A 125 4.05 -0.62 -13.94
CA GLY A 125 3.48 -1.68 -14.78
C GLY A 125 2.03 -2.00 -14.46
N GLU A 126 1.59 -3.19 -14.90
CA GLU A 126 0.20 -3.64 -14.73
C GLU A 126 -0.07 -4.05 -13.28
N ASP A 127 0.78 -4.88 -12.69
CA ASP A 127 0.59 -5.50 -11.38
C ASP A 127 1.28 -4.74 -10.23
N GLY A 128 1.86 -3.58 -10.51
CA GLY A 128 2.37 -2.70 -9.48
C GLY A 128 1.28 -1.86 -8.81
N TYR A 129 1.63 -1.28 -7.68
CA TYR A 129 0.71 -0.44 -6.90
C TYR A 129 1.40 0.77 -6.29
N LEU A 130 0.59 1.74 -5.93
CA LEU A 130 0.94 2.89 -5.11
C LEU A 130 0.10 2.85 -3.83
N LEU A 131 0.75 3.04 -2.69
CA LEU A 131 0.08 3.17 -1.40
C LEU A 131 0.47 4.50 -0.76
N PHE A 132 -0.52 5.25 -0.36
CA PHE A 132 -0.34 6.52 0.32
C PHE A 132 -1.14 6.55 1.62
N SER A 133 -0.48 6.94 2.71
CA SER A 133 -1.11 7.15 4.00
C SER A 133 -0.62 8.45 4.63
N ASP A 134 -1.55 9.22 5.19
CA ASP A 134 -1.32 10.34 6.09
C ASP A 134 -2.40 10.37 7.19
N LYS A 135 -2.51 11.42 7.97
CA LYS A 135 -3.53 11.54 9.04
C LYS A 135 -4.97 11.53 8.54
N SER A 136 -5.20 11.86 7.27
CA SER A 136 -6.54 12.08 6.69
C SER A 136 -6.87 11.11 5.56
N HIS A 137 -5.87 10.53 4.92
CA HIS A 137 -6.03 9.72 3.71
C HIS A 137 -5.32 8.39 3.85
N LEU A 138 -5.96 7.33 3.38
CA LEU A 138 -5.37 6.02 3.17
C LEU A 138 -5.85 5.51 1.81
N ILE A 139 -4.94 5.46 0.85
CA ILE A 139 -5.24 5.17 -0.55
C ILE A 139 -4.32 4.05 -1.04
N VAL A 140 -4.90 3.03 -1.63
CA VAL A 140 -4.19 2.02 -2.43
C VAL A 140 -4.68 2.14 -3.87
N ALA A 141 -3.76 2.28 -4.81
CA ALA A 141 -4.09 2.43 -6.22
C ALA A 141 -3.19 1.59 -7.11
N ALA A 142 -3.77 0.94 -8.13
CA ALA A 142 -3.07 0.06 -9.05
C ALA A 142 -3.68 0.12 -10.46
N ASN A 143 -2.99 -0.44 -11.45
CA ASN A 143 -3.50 -0.55 -12.81
C ASN A 143 -4.42 -1.76 -13.00
N SER A 144 -4.17 -2.87 -12.28
CA SER A 144 -4.94 -4.12 -12.33
C SER A 144 -5.61 -4.47 -10.99
N GLY A 145 -6.46 -5.49 -10.97
CA GLY A 145 -7.03 -6.07 -9.75
C GLY A 145 -5.97 -6.78 -8.92
N GLU A 146 -5.04 -7.47 -9.58
CA GLU A 146 -3.89 -8.10 -8.95
C GLU A 146 -3.00 -7.08 -8.26
N GLY A 147 -2.63 -6.01 -8.93
CA GLY A 147 -1.84 -4.94 -8.32
C GLY A 147 -2.53 -4.31 -7.12
N LEU A 148 -3.86 -4.13 -7.19
CA LEU A 148 -4.65 -3.62 -6.06
C LEU A 148 -4.63 -4.61 -4.88
N PHE A 149 -4.75 -5.90 -5.16
CA PHE A 149 -4.65 -6.97 -4.16
C PHE A 149 -3.28 -6.97 -3.48
N TYR A 150 -2.16 -6.85 -4.25
CA TYR A 150 -0.81 -6.76 -3.68
C TYR A 150 -0.63 -5.52 -2.80
N GLY A 151 -1.19 -4.39 -3.22
CA GLY A 151 -1.19 -3.17 -2.41
C GLY A 151 -1.94 -3.35 -1.08
N VAL A 152 -3.06 -4.08 -1.09
CA VAL A 152 -3.80 -4.44 0.13
C VAL A 152 -2.99 -5.39 1.01
N GLN A 153 -2.27 -6.38 0.45
CA GLN A 153 -1.39 -7.24 1.25
C GLN A 153 -0.29 -6.44 1.97
N THR A 154 0.25 -5.41 1.32
CA THR A 154 1.21 -4.49 1.95
C THR A 154 0.53 -3.64 3.02
N LEU A 155 -0.66 -3.11 2.74
CA LEU A 155 -1.43 -2.34 3.73
C LEU A 155 -1.70 -3.15 5.00
N ARG A 156 -2.09 -4.42 4.88
CA ARG A 156 -2.30 -5.32 6.03
C ARG A 156 -1.09 -5.39 6.94
N GLN A 157 0.11 -5.52 6.36
CA GLN A 157 1.36 -5.56 7.13
C GLN A 157 1.71 -4.22 7.80
N LEU A 158 1.19 -3.10 7.29
CA LEU A 158 1.37 -1.77 7.87
C LEU A 158 0.42 -1.51 9.04
N LEU A 159 -0.76 -2.12 9.03
CA LEU A 159 -1.74 -1.96 10.09
C LEU A 159 -1.21 -2.56 11.39
N ARG A 160 -1.19 -1.77 12.45
CA ARG A 160 -0.72 -2.19 13.78
C ARG A 160 -1.79 -1.89 14.81
N PRO A 161 -2.00 -2.78 15.79
CA PRO A 161 -2.91 -2.50 16.89
C PRO A 161 -2.56 -1.19 17.60
N ASP A 162 -3.58 -0.39 17.88
CA ASP A 162 -3.51 0.86 18.62
C ASP A 162 -4.70 0.97 19.59
N ALA A 163 -4.63 1.88 20.57
CA ALA A 163 -5.67 2.06 21.57
C ALA A 163 -7.08 2.37 21.01
N LYS A 164 -7.16 2.85 19.76
CA LYS A 164 -8.40 3.24 19.06
C LYS A 164 -8.78 2.31 17.91
N GLY A 165 -8.10 1.18 17.74
CA GLY A 165 -8.28 0.24 16.65
C GLY A 165 -6.95 -0.14 15.98
N LEU A 166 -6.76 0.20 14.71
CA LEU A 166 -5.49 0.00 14.00
C LEU A 166 -4.92 1.32 13.52
N LEU A 167 -3.60 1.45 13.60
CA LEU A 167 -2.85 2.57 13.06
C LEU A 167 -2.06 2.12 11.83
N CYS A 168 -2.26 2.80 10.70
CA CYS A 168 -1.38 2.74 9.54
C CYS A 168 -0.38 3.90 9.62
N PRO A 169 0.93 3.66 9.66
CA PRO A 169 1.91 4.76 9.67
C PRO A 169 1.76 5.62 8.41
N ALA A 170 2.07 6.90 8.52
CA ALA A 170 2.07 7.78 7.36
C ALA A 170 3.25 7.41 6.44
N VAL A 171 2.93 7.00 5.22
CA VAL A 171 3.91 6.44 4.28
C VAL A 171 3.48 6.66 2.83
N GLY A 172 4.47 6.78 1.95
CA GLY A 172 4.30 6.65 0.51
C GLY A 172 5.07 5.43 0.02
N ILE A 173 4.41 4.50 -0.64
CA ILE A 173 5.01 3.30 -1.21
C ILE A 173 4.74 3.24 -2.70
N ARG A 174 5.78 2.88 -3.48
CA ARG A 174 5.66 2.43 -4.86
C ARG A 174 6.29 1.05 -4.95
N ASP A 175 5.56 0.09 -5.49
CA ASP A 175 6.05 -1.27 -5.64
C ASP A 175 5.53 -1.92 -6.91
N TRP A 176 6.31 -2.83 -7.44
CA TRP A 176 6.01 -3.60 -8.64
C TRP A 176 6.71 -4.96 -8.60
N PRO A 177 6.13 -5.99 -9.23
CA PRO A 177 6.72 -7.32 -9.27
C PRO A 177 8.11 -7.32 -9.92
N SER A 178 9.04 -8.07 -9.34
CA SER A 178 10.36 -8.32 -9.93
C SER A 178 10.35 -9.51 -10.90
N LEU A 179 9.30 -10.33 -10.85
CA LEU A 179 9.12 -11.54 -11.65
C LEU A 179 7.75 -11.50 -12.31
N GLU A 180 7.68 -11.88 -13.60
CA GLU A 180 6.43 -11.93 -14.37
C GLU A 180 5.44 -12.99 -13.88
N GLY A 181 5.89 -13.96 -13.10
CA GLY A 181 5.02 -15.02 -12.56
C GLY A 181 5.53 -15.57 -11.25
N ARG A 182 4.60 -15.79 -10.32
CA ARG A 182 4.84 -16.51 -9.07
C ARG A 182 3.95 -17.74 -9.05
N ARG A 183 4.54 -18.91 -8.78
CA ARG A 183 3.80 -20.16 -8.71
C ARG A 183 4.13 -20.87 -7.41
N VAL A 184 3.08 -21.37 -6.75
CA VAL A 184 3.22 -22.30 -5.63
C VAL A 184 2.78 -23.67 -6.12
N GLN A 185 3.68 -24.64 -6.02
CA GLN A 185 3.34 -26.03 -6.31
C GLN A 185 3.04 -26.74 -4.99
N GLY A 186 1.83 -27.23 -4.83
CA GLY A 186 1.42 -28.01 -3.67
C GLY A 186 0.93 -29.39 -4.10
N ASN A 187 1.40 -30.46 -3.45
CA ASN A 187 0.83 -31.79 -3.60
C ASN A 187 -0.42 -31.90 -2.72
N LEU A 188 -1.59 -31.78 -3.35
CA LEU A 188 -2.85 -31.97 -2.66
C LEU A 188 -3.21 -33.45 -2.65
N SER A 189 -3.32 -34.05 -1.48
CA SER A 189 -3.89 -35.38 -1.36
C SER A 189 -5.37 -35.36 -1.69
N ARG A 190 -5.87 -36.41 -2.38
CA ARG A 190 -7.29 -36.52 -2.79
C ARG A 190 -8.29 -36.46 -1.62
N GLY A 191 -7.84 -36.57 -0.37
CA GLY A 191 -8.68 -36.56 0.81
C GLY A 191 -8.45 -35.34 1.71
N ALA A 192 -7.78 -34.29 1.24
CA ALA A 192 -7.55 -33.10 2.05
C ALA A 192 -8.87 -32.39 2.37
N PRO A 193 -9.19 -32.13 3.66
CA PRO A 193 -10.40 -31.43 4.03
C PRO A 193 -10.44 -30.00 3.43
N PRO A 194 -11.62 -29.47 3.07
CA PRO A 194 -11.74 -28.12 2.50
C PRO A 194 -11.11 -27.03 3.37
N GLU A 195 -11.18 -27.18 4.70
CA GLU A 195 -10.58 -26.23 5.65
C GLU A 195 -9.04 -26.24 5.60
N PHE A 196 -8.44 -27.42 5.41
CA PHE A 196 -6.99 -27.51 5.19
C PHE A 196 -6.57 -26.76 3.91
N LEU A 197 -7.32 -26.93 2.82
CA LEU A 197 -7.09 -26.23 1.57
C LEU A 197 -7.23 -24.70 1.73
N LYS A 198 -8.28 -24.25 2.41
CA LYS A 198 -8.48 -22.82 2.72
C LYS A 198 -7.32 -22.26 3.53
N ASN A 199 -6.86 -22.96 4.57
CA ASN A 199 -5.75 -22.50 5.40
C ASN A 199 -4.43 -22.48 4.64
N MET A 200 -4.18 -23.48 3.79
CA MET A 200 -3.01 -23.52 2.92
C MET A 200 -3.01 -22.33 1.96
N PHE A 201 -4.14 -22.05 1.29
CA PHE A 201 -4.25 -20.88 0.40
C PHE A 201 -4.24 -19.54 1.13
N ARG A 202 -4.74 -19.46 2.38
CA ARG A 202 -4.59 -18.26 3.21
C ARG A 202 -3.11 -18.00 3.55
N GLY A 203 -2.35 -19.04 3.86
CA GLY A 203 -0.92 -18.94 4.15
C GLY A 203 -0.04 -18.60 2.93
N THR A 204 -0.54 -18.75 1.70
CA THR A 204 0.17 -18.43 0.45
C THR A 204 -0.26 -17.09 -0.18
N ARG A 205 -1.09 -16.31 0.51
CA ARG A 205 -1.49 -14.95 0.09
C ARG A 205 -0.37 -13.94 0.43
N TRP A 206 0.73 -14.01 -0.33
CA TRP A 206 1.85 -13.04 -0.25
C TRP A 206 1.84 -12.09 -1.40
#